data_8f745cac71e7d97d74d9b3d7fd25d44b
#
_entry.id   8f745cac71e7d97d74d9b3d7fd25d44b
#
_cell.length_a   1.000
_cell.length_b   1.000
_cell.length_c   1.000
_cell.angle_alpha   90.00
_cell.angle_beta   90.00
_cell.angle_gamma   90.00
#
_symmetry.space_group_name_H-M   'P 1'
#
loop_
_entity.id
_entity.type
_entity.pdbx_description
1 polymer ?
#
loop_
_entity_poly.entity_id
_entity_poly.type
_entity_poly.pdbx_seq_one_letter_code
_entity_poly.pdbx_strand_id
1 'polypeptide(L)'
;GNWIGPELSGIDEEVANKMGILPIPLKGVKEDCIPTGISIYWCINSQSGDKEKEASKEFLKWLFQSDEGKQIVVNDFGFVPAFNNYDDVEITDPLSKEVKRYIDEGKTLPWVMGGFPSGYEPKAAADFQGYFSGEYTFDQMVDQLKADFVELKK
;
A
#
# COMPACT_ATOMS: atom_id res chain seq x y z
N GLY A 1 -2.49 3.84 6.77
CA GLY A 1 -1.83 4.35 5.57
C GLY A 1 -2.59 5.50 4.94
N ASN A 2 -2.07 6.08 3.87
CA ASN A 2 -2.68 7.23 3.18
C ASN A 2 -4.08 6.94 2.60
N TRP A 3 -4.40 5.69 2.35
CA TRP A 3 -5.72 5.24 1.87
C TRP A 3 -6.90 5.66 2.76
N ILE A 4 -6.66 6.02 4.03
CA ILE A 4 -7.70 6.55 4.92
C ILE A 4 -8.07 8.02 4.62
N GLY A 5 -7.24 8.75 3.86
CA GLY A 5 -7.41 10.16 3.59
C GLY A 5 -8.77 10.54 3.00
N PRO A 6 -9.20 9.91 1.88
CA PRO A 6 -10.52 10.19 1.30
C PRO A 6 -11.69 9.91 2.25
N GLU A 7 -11.60 8.85 3.08
CA GLU A 7 -12.64 8.54 4.07
C GLU A 7 -12.72 9.62 5.16
N LEU A 8 -11.56 10.07 5.66
CA LEU A 8 -11.49 11.12 6.68
C LEU A 8 -12.01 12.46 6.15
N SER A 9 -11.63 12.83 4.92
CA SER A 9 -12.13 14.04 4.27
C SER A 9 -13.66 14.02 4.09
N GLY A 10 -14.24 12.84 3.85
CA GLY A 10 -15.69 12.65 3.78
C GLY A 10 -16.41 12.78 5.13
N ILE A 11 -15.69 12.60 6.24
CA ILE A 11 -16.24 12.73 7.61
C ILE A 11 -16.04 14.16 8.13
N ASP A 12 -14.82 14.67 8.06
CA ASP A 12 -14.44 16.01 8.54
C ASP A 12 -13.20 16.50 7.77
N GLU A 13 -13.42 17.35 6.80
CA GLU A 13 -12.38 17.91 5.94
C GLU A 13 -11.37 18.77 6.74
N GLU A 14 -11.83 19.49 7.77
CA GLU A 14 -10.93 20.32 8.59
C GLU A 14 -9.96 19.46 9.40
N VAL A 15 -10.41 18.33 9.92
CA VAL A 15 -9.56 17.36 10.61
C VAL A 15 -8.61 16.68 9.62
N ALA A 16 -9.09 16.22 8.48
CA ALA A 16 -8.29 15.58 7.45
C ALA A 16 -7.13 16.46 6.99
N ASN A 17 -7.37 17.77 6.79
CA ASN A 17 -6.35 18.74 6.40
C ASN A 17 -5.29 19.03 7.48
N LYS A 18 -5.51 18.62 8.73
CA LYS A 18 -4.54 18.74 9.83
C LYS A 18 -3.74 17.47 10.08
N MET A 19 -4.05 16.40 9.35
CA MET A 19 -3.35 15.12 9.50
C MET A 19 -2.08 15.07 8.66
N GLY A 20 -1.12 14.26 9.11
CA GLY A 20 0.12 14.02 8.41
C GLY A 20 0.57 12.57 8.58
N ILE A 21 1.62 12.20 7.85
CA ILE A 21 2.26 10.88 7.93
C ILE A 21 3.60 11.02 8.62
N LEU A 22 3.85 10.14 9.59
CA LEU A 22 5.13 10.06 10.29
C LEU A 22 5.75 8.66 10.07
N PRO A 23 7.08 8.58 9.94
CA PRO A 23 7.79 7.32 9.99
C PRO A 23 7.53 6.57 11.29
N ILE A 24 7.52 5.24 11.25
CA ILE A 24 7.51 4.44 12.47
C ILE A 24 8.89 4.60 13.13
N PRO A 25 8.98 5.07 14.41
CA PRO A 25 10.25 5.41 15.06
C PRO A 25 11.01 4.16 15.51
N LEU A 26 11.51 3.38 14.57
CA LEU A 26 12.31 2.18 14.81
C LEU A 26 13.79 2.54 14.87
N LYS A 27 14.36 2.57 16.07
CA LYS A 27 15.76 2.88 16.30
C LYS A 27 16.68 1.87 15.58
N GLY A 28 17.66 2.39 14.86
CA GLY A 28 18.63 1.57 14.12
C GLY A 28 18.19 1.13 12.72
N VAL A 29 16.99 1.53 12.30
CA VAL A 29 16.51 1.43 10.91
C VAL A 29 16.60 2.82 10.29
N LYS A 30 16.28 3.00 9.00
CA LYS A 30 16.13 4.33 8.38
C LYS A 30 14.98 5.09 9.04
N GLU A 31 15.29 5.83 10.09
CA GLU A 31 14.33 6.43 11.03
C GLU A 31 13.39 7.46 10.37
N ASP A 32 13.88 8.14 9.32
CA ASP A 32 13.13 9.17 8.59
C ASP A 32 12.40 8.64 7.35
N CYS A 33 12.25 7.33 7.19
CA CYS A 33 11.67 6.72 6.00
C CYS A 33 10.31 6.09 6.29
N ILE A 34 9.38 6.19 5.33
CA ILE A 34 8.12 5.48 5.35
C ILE A 34 8.18 4.23 4.47
N PRO A 35 7.50 3.12 4.84
CA PRO A 35 7.36 1.99 3.95
C PRO A 35 6.41 2.32 2.80
N THR A 36 6.87 2.09 1.56
CA THR A 36 6.07 2.31 0.35
C THR A 36 6.16 1.10 -0.56
N GLY A 37 5.10 0.84 -1.31
CA GLY A 37 5.04 -0.24 -2.27
C GLY A 37 3.73 -0.22 -3.05
N ILE A 38 3.65 -1.04 -4.10
CA ILE A 38 2.44 -1.23 -4.88
C ILE A 38 1.57 -2.25 -4.14
N SER A 39 0.44 -1.79 -3.60
CA SER A 39 -0.49 -2.61 -2.81
C SER A 39 -1.58 -3.27 -3.64
N ILE A 40 -1.89 -2.73 -4.82
CA ILE A 40 -2.98 -3.18 -5.69
C ILE A 40 -2.46 -3.37 -7.11
N TYR A 41 -2.81 -4.50 -7.70
CA TYR A 41 -2.49 -4.84 -9.09
C TYR A 41 -3.76 -5.06 -9.88
N TRP A 42 -3.82 -4.52 -11.08
CA TRP A 42 -4.88 -4.77 -12.04
C TRP A 42 -4.52 -5.97 -12.92
N CYS A 43 -5.39 -6.95 -12.99
CA CYS A 43 -5.16 -8.16 -13.74
C CYS A 43 -6.29 -8.41 -14.75
N ILE A 44 -5.92 -8.85 -15.95
CA ILE A 44 -6.88 -9.30 -16.96
C ILE A 44 -6.97 -10.81 -16.86
N ASN A 45 -8.18 -11.35 -16.69
CA ASN A 45 -8.39 -12.79 -16.59
C ASN A 45 -7.96 -13.49 -17.90
N SER A 46 -6.98 -14.37 -17.81
CA SER A 46 -6.44 -15.13 -18.96
C SER A 46 -7.46 -16.06 -19.61
N GLN A 47 -8.50 -16.45 -18.88
CA GLN A 47 -9.57 -17.34 -19.36
C GLN A 47 -10.72 -16.60 -20.07
N SER A 48 -10.74 -15.27 -20.06
CA SER A 48 -11.74 -14.49 -20.79
C SER A 48 -11.53 -14.63 -22.30
N GLY A 49 -12.58 -14.37 -23.07
CA GLY A 49 -12.50 -14.34 -24.54
C GLY A 49 -11.61 -13.21 -25.05
N ASP A 50 -11.18 -13.30 -26.29
CA ASP A 50 -10.23 -12.32 -26.85
C ASP A 50 -10.82 -10.90 -26.93
N LYS A 51 -12.12 -10.78 -27.21
CA LYS A 51 -12.80 -9.47 -27.25
C LYS A 51 -12.86 -8.82 -25.87
N GLU A 52 -13.12 -9.59 -24.83
CA GLU A 52 -13.15 -9.12 -23.43
C GLU A 52 -11.76 -8.72 -22.96
N LYS A 53 -10.73 -9.47 -23.35
CA LYS A 53 -9.33 -9.13 -23.07
C LYS A 53 -8.92 -7.81 -23.72
N GLU A 54 -9.24 -7.63 -25.00
CA GLU A 54 -8.93 -6.38 -25.70
C GLU A 54 -9.71 -5.19 -25.10
N ALA A 55 -11.00 -5.34 -24.83
CA ALA A 55 -11.78 -4.30 -24.15
C ALA A 55 -11.19 -3.94 -22.77
N SER A 56 -10.75 -4.93 -22.00
CA SER A 56 -10.09 -4.71 -20.71
C SER A 56 -8.76 -3.95 -20.85
N LYS A 57 -7.96 -4.27 -21.88
CA LYS A 57 -6.71 -3.55 -22.16
C LYS A 57 -6.98 -2.09 -22.54
N GLU A 58 -7.96 -1.84 -23.42
CA GLU A 58 -8.32 -0.48 -23.81
C GLU A 58 -8.86 0.33 -22.62
N PHE A 59 -9.66 -0.29 -21.74
CA PHE A 59 -10.11 0.35 -20.51
C PHE A 59 -8.92 0.73 -19.59
N LEU A 60 -7.99 -0.21 -19.33
CA LEU A 60 -6.83 0.08 -18.49
C LEU A 60 -5.92 1.12 -19.11
N LYS A 61 -5.75 1.09 -20.44
CA LYS A 61 -5.00 2.11 -21.16
C LYS A 61 -5.63 3.50 -21.00
N TRP A 62 -6.95 3.60 -21.18
CA TRP A 62 -7.67 4.84 -20.97
C TRP A 62 -7.52 5.31 -19.51
N LEU A 63 -7.75 4.42 -18.53
CA LEU A 63 -7.70 4.76 -17.11
C LEU A 63 -6.32 5.30 -16.68
N PHE A 64 -5.23 4.73 -17.18
CA PHE A 64 -3.87 5.09 -16.77
C PHE A 64 -3.16 6.08 -17.69
N GLN A 65 -3.70 6.39 -18.87
CA GLN A 65 -3.02 7.24 -19.86
C GLN A 65 -3.81 8.48 -20.27
N SER A 66 -5.15 8.48 -20.18
CA SER A 66 -5.93 9.68 -20.48
C SER A 66 -5.91 10.67 -19.32
N ASP A 67 -6.08 11.96 -19.60
CA ASP A 67 -6.11 13.00 -18.57
C ASP A 67 -7.26 12.76 -17.59
N GLU A 68 -8.44 12.37 -18.07
CA GLU A 68 -9.59 12.04 -17.24
C GLU A 68 -9.32 10.82 -16.35
N GLY A 69 -8.80 9.73 -16.92
CA GLY A 69 -8.47 8.51 -16.18
C GLY A 69 -7.41 8.75 -15.10
N LYS A 70 -6.38 9.55 -15.40
CA LYS A 70 -5.36 9.94 -14.42
C LYS A 70 -5.96 10.72 -13.24
N GLN A 71 -6.90 11.64 -13.48
CA GLN A 71 -7.59 12.37 -12.42
C GLN A 71 -8.39 11.42 -11.53
N ILE A 72 -9.11 10.46 -12.11
CA ILE A 72 -9.85 9.43 -11.36
C ILE A 72 -8.89 8.61 -10.47
N VAL A 73 -7.76 8.14 -11.03
CA VAL A 73 -6.78 7.35 -10.28
C VAL A 73 -6.21 8.12 -9.09
N VAL A 74 -5.88 9.37 -9.27
CA VAL A 74 -5.22 10.19 -8.24
C VAL A 74 -6.22 10.75 -7.24
N ASN A 75 -7.32 11.34 -7.70
CA ASN A 75 -8.18 12.16 -6.84
C ASN A 75 -9.46 11.44 -6.40
N ASP A 76 -10.02 10.53 -7.21
CA ASP A 76 -11.20 9.77 -6.80
C ASP A 76 -10.81 8.48 -6.05
N PHE A 77 -9.78 7.77 -6.52
CA PHE A 77 -9.27 6.57 -5.82
C PHE A 77 -8.26 6.89 -4.72
N GLY A 78 -7.72 8.11 -4.68
CA GLY A 78 -6.72 8.53 -3.71
C GLY A 78 -5.37 7.82 -3.85
N PHE A 79 -5.03 7.32 -5.03
CA PHE A 79 -3.77 6.61 -5.25
C PHE A 79 -2.61 7.57 -5.49
N VAL A 80 -1.48 7.29 -4.86
CA VAL A 80 -0.21 7.91 -5.24
C VAL A 80 0.31 7.15 -6.46
N PRO A 81 0.43 7.80 -7.64
CA PRO A 81 0.76 7.10 -8.86
C PRO A 81 2.17 6.51 -8.83
N ALA A 82 2.29 5.27 -9.33
CA ALA A 82 3.56 4.56 -9.47
C ALA A 82 4.15 4.69 -10.89
N PHE A 83 3.55 5.52 -11.74
CA PHE A 83 3.96 5.73 -13.13
C PHE A 83 4.56 7.13 -13.32
N ASN A 84 5.49 7.25 -14.25
CA ASN A 84 6.20 8.50 -14.54
C ASN A 84 5.45 9.46 -15.50
N ASN A 85 4.24 9.13 -15.90
CA ASN A 85 3.40 9.97 -16.76
C ASN A 85 2.30 10.73 -16.00
N TYR A 86 2.50 10.97 -14.71
CA TYR A 86 1.53 11.66 -13.83
C TYR A 86 2.04 12.98 -13.27
N ASP A 87 3.13 13.51 -13.81
CA ASP A 87 3.74 14.76 -13.32
C ASP A 87 2.82 15.99 -13.50
N ASP A 88 1.84 15.88 -14.40
CA ASP A 88 0.83 16.89 -14.69
C ASP A 88 -0.44 16.79 -13.84
N VAL A 89 -0.53 15.78 -12.98
CA VAL A 89 -1.72 15.55 -12.13
C VAL A 89 -1.47 16.02 -10.69
N GLU A 90 -2.23 17.01 -10.26
CA GLU A 90 -2.17 17.47 -8.87
C GLU A 90 -2.85 16.47 -7.94
N ILE A 91 -2.13 16.01 -6.91
CA ILE A 91 -2.68 15.23 -5.81
C ILE A 91 -3.42 16.18 -4.88
N THR A 92 -4.70 15.97 -4.61
CA THR A 92 -5.50 16.81 -3.72
C THR A 92 -5.52 16.32 -2.28
N ASP A 93 -5.54 15.00 -2.06
CA ASP A 93 -5.57 14.38 -0.73
C ASP A 93 -4.32 14.73 0.11
N PRO A 94 -4.49 15.26 1.34
CA PRO A 94 -3.36 15.69 2.18
C PRO A 94 -2.38 14.57 2.53
N LEU A 95 -2.88 13.37 2.85
CA LEU A 95 -2.03 12.24 3.22
C LEU A 95 -1.24 11.70 2.03
N SER A 96 -1.86 11.70 0.84
CA SER A 96 -1.20 11.30 -0.40
C SER A 96 -0.12 12.31 -0.83
N LYS A 97 -0.33 13.62 -0.57
CA LYS A 97 0.72 14.66 -0.72
C LYS A 97 1.93 14.37 0.17
N GLU A 98 1.70 13.99 1.43
CA GLU A 98 2.79 13.63 2.34
C GLU A 98 3.55 12.39 1.85
N VAL A 99 2.86 11.34 1.41
CA VAL A 99 3.52 10.16 0.81
C VAL A 99 4.38 10.56 -0.39
N LYS A 100 3.83 11.37 -1.30
CA LYS A 100 4.57 11.87 -2.47
C LYS A 100 5.83 12.64 -2.06
N ARG A 101 5.75 13.49 -1.03
CA ARG A 101 6.90 14.23 -0.48
C ARG A 101 8.00 13.27 -0.01
N TYR A 102 7.66 12.23 0.75
CA TYR A 102 8.65 11.23 1.19
C TYR A 102 9.29 10.48 0.01
N ILE A 103 8.51 10.19 -1.04
CA ILE A 103 9.01 9.56 -2.28
C ILE A 103 10.01 10.50 -2.97
N ASP A 104 9.65 11.76 -3.16
CA ASP A 104 10.49 12.75 -3.85
C ASP A 104 11.78 13.04 -3.09
N GLU A 105 11.74 13.00 -1.76
CA GLU A 105 12.92 13.15 -0.90
C GLU A 105 13.79 11.86 -0.81
N GLY A 106 13.37 10.76 -1.46
CA GLY A 106 14.06 9.47 -1.37
C GLY A 106 14.00 8.82 0.03
N LYS A 107 13.06 9.26 0.87
CA LYS A 107 12.86 8.80 2.25
C LYS A 107 11.85 7.65 2.31
N THR A 108 12.12 6.60 1.57
CA THR A 108 11.25 5.43 1.51
C THR A 108 12.01 4.14 1.78
N LEU A 109 11.28 3.14 2.27
CA LEU A 109 11.70 1.76 2.43
C LEU A 109 10.81 0.89 1.54
N PRO A 110 11.34 -0.17 0.91
CA PRO A 110 10.50 -1.09 0.17
C PRO A 110 9.50 -1.79 1.11
N TRP A 111 8.26 -1.88 0.66
CA TRP A 111 7.23 -2.64 1.35
C TRP A 111 7.46 -4.14 1.12
N VAL A 112 7.79 -4.86 2.20
CA VAL A 112 8.20 -6.27 2.12
C VAL A 112 7.03 -7.26 2.11
N MET A 113 5.81 -6.81 2.43
CA MET A 113 4.64 -7.68 2.56
C MET A 113 4.28 -8.42 1.26
N GLY A 114 4.57 -7.86 0.10
CA GLY A 114 4.40 -8.53 -1.19
C GLY A 114 5.29 -9.77 -1.41
N GLY A 115 6.30 -9.97 -0.56
CA GLY A 115 7.16 -11.16 -0.56
C GLY A 115 6.73 -12.26 0.41
N PHE A 116 5.65 -12.06 1.15
CA PHE A 116 5.16 -13.06 2.08
C PHE A 116 4.46 -14.21 1.32
N PRO A 117 4.66 -15.47 1.75
CA PRO A 117 3.93 -16.58 1.18
C PRO A 117 2.43 -16.47 1.49
N SER A 118 1.60 -17.00 0.59
CA SER A 118 0.15 -16.98 0.77
C SER A 118 -0.25 -17.65 2.08
N GLY A 119 -1.11 -16.98 2.86
CA GLY A 119 -1.57 -17.48 4.17
C GLY A 119 -0.63 -17.16 5.34
N TYR A 120 0.50 -16.47 5.11
CA TYR A 120 1.41 -16.10 6.19
C TYR A 120 0.84 -15.01 7.11
N GLU A 121 0.19 -14.00 6.55
CA GLU A 121 -0.32 -12.87 7.33
C GLU A 121 -1.30 -13.27 8.46
N PRO A 122 -2.32 -14.13 8.23
CA PRO A 122 -3.20 -14.56 9.31
C PRO A 122 -2.50 -15.40 10.38
N LYS A 123 -1.50 -16.21 10.02
CA LYS A 123 -0.68 -16.94 10.99
C LYS A 123 0.15 -15.98 11.83
N ALA A 124 0.87 -15.06 11.19
CA ALA A 124 1.66 -14.04 11.89
C ALA A 124 0.79 -13.19 12.82
N ALA A 125 -0.44 -12.83 12.41
CA ALA A 125 -1.37 -12.12 13.27
C ALA A 125 -1.75 -12.92 14.52
N ALA A 126 -1.95 -14.23 14.40
CA ALA A 126 -2.22 -15.11 15.54
C ALA A 126 -1.00 -15.20 16.49
N ASP A 127 0.23 -15.28 15.96
CA ASP A 127 1.45 -15.30 16.76
C ASP A 127 1.64 -14.00 17.54
N PHE A 128 1.40 -12.85 16.90
CA PHE A 128 1.39 -11.56 17.60
C PHE A 128 0.32 -11.50 18.67
N GLN A 129 -0.88 -12.03 18.42
CA GLN A 129 -1.95 -12.08 19.40
C GLN A 129 -1.54 -12.93 20.62
N GLY A 130 -0.91 -14.10 20.40
CA GLY A 130 -0.38 -14.95 21.46
C GLY A 130 0.67 -14.23 22.32
N TYR A 131 1.55 -13.44 21.68
CA TYR A 131 2.50 -12.61 22.41
C TYR A 131 1.81 -11.51 23.23
N PHE A 132 0.88 -10.76 22.67
CA PHE A 132 0.19 -9.69 23.37
C PHE A 132 -0.75 -10.19 24.48
N SER A 133 -1.27 -11.42 24.36
CA SER A 133 -2.05 -12.06 25.43
C SER A 133 -1.20 -12.67 26.56
N GLY A 134 0.13 -12.74 26.37
CA GLY A 134 1.06 -13.34 27.31
C GLY A 134 1.18 -14.87 27.21
N GLU A 135 0.62 -15.46 26.18
CA GLU A 135 0.75 -16.91 25.89
C GLU A 135 2.18 -17.24 25.42
N TYR A 136 2.79 -16.36 24.63
CA TYR A 136 4.14 -16.51 24.11
C TYR A 136 5.08 -15.43 24.67
N THR A 137 6.33 -15.80 24.91
CA THR A 137 7.42 -14.83 25.03
C THR A 137 7.74 -14.22 23.68
N PHE A 138 8.49 -13.11 23.66
CA PHE A 138 8.95 -12.49 22.40
C PHE A 138 9.76 -13.48 21.54
N ASP A 139 10.68 -14.23 22.14
CA ASP A 139 11.51 -15.19 21.42
C ASP A 139 10.67 -16.34 20.83
N GLN A 140 9.69 -16.86 21.58
CA GLN A 140 8.76 -17.87 21.09
C GLN A 140 7.93 -17.37 19.90
N MET A 141 7.41 -16.14 19.99
CA MET A 141 6.69 -15.53 18.86
C MET A 141 7.59 -15.40 17.63
N VAL A 142 8.82 -14.93 17.79
CA VAL A 142 9.78 -14.79 16.67
C VAL A 142 10.11 -16.13 16.03
N ASP A 143 10.27 -17.17 16.84
CA ASP A 143 10.56 -18.53 16.33
C ASP A 143 9.34 -19.11 15.60
N GLN A 144 8.12 -18.87 16.09
CA GLN A 144 6.89 -19.28 15.43
C GLN A 144 6.72 -18.57 14.07
N LEU A 145 6.91 -17.25 14.01
CA LEU A 145 6.88 -16.46 12.77
C LEU A 145 7.85 -17.01 11.72
N LYS A 146 9.08 -17.38 12.12
CA LYS A 146 10.06 -18.00 11.22
C LYS A 146 9.61 -19.38 10.73
N ALA A 147 9.10 -20.21 11.64
CA ALA A 147 8.63 -21.55 11.31
C ALA A 147 7.48 -21.50 10.30
N ASP A 148 6.50 -20.64 10.52
CA ASP A 148 5.34 -20.45 9.62
C ASP A 148 5.74 -19.92 8.25
N PHE A 149 6.69 -18.98 8.21
CA PHE A 149 7.23 -18.49 6.94
C PHE A 149 7.88 -19.60 6.12
N VAL A 150 8.70 -20.44 6.77
CA VAL A 150 9.41 -21.56 6.10
C VAL A 150 8.41 -22.62 5.66
N GLU A 151 7.40 -22.93 6.48
CA GLU A 151 6.36 -23.91 6.13
C GLU A 151 5.59 -23.50 4.88
N LEU A 152 5.19 -22.23 4.80
CA LEU A 152 4.34 -21.72 3.71
C LEU A 152 5.11 -21.37 2.43
N LYS A 153 6.43 -21.26 2.50
CA LYS A 153 7.28 -20.97 1.33
C LYS A 153 7.54 -22.19 0.43
N LYS A 154 7.08 -23.36 0.83
CA LYS A 154 7.19 -24.59 0.01
C LYS A 154 6.22 -24.52 -1.15
#